data_baf37fd74026564ecf1cd660520e81d3
#
_entry.id   baf37fd74026564ecf1cd660520e81d3
#
_cell.length_a   1.000
_cell.length_b   1.000
_cell.length_c   1.000
_cell.angle_alpha   90.00
_cell.angle_beta   90.00
_cell.angle_gamma   90.00
#
_symmetry.space_group_name_H-M   'P 1'
#
loop_
_entity.id
_entity.type
_entity.pdbx_description
1 polymer ?
#
loop_
_entity_poly.entity_id
_entity_poly.type
_entity_poly.pdbx_seq_one_letter_code
_entity_poly.pdbx_strand_id
1 'polypeptide(L)'
;MAVLTADHQIGTPDRFRATVARALDFAAEEDVLVTIGVVPTRPETGYGYIEVAPSPTNDGPPEAGQPIRVLRFREKPSEPIAREYAKSGHHFWNSGMFFWRVSSLLRGLAAHMPDLAAGEHAMVEAIAGRSGATLRDVFL
;
A
#
# COMPACT_ATOMS: atom_id res chain seq x y z
N MET A 1 7.47 4.05 -8.64
CA MET A 1 7.48 2.57 -8.66
C MET A 1 6.09 2.06 -8.36
N ALA A 2 5.66 0.94 -8.95
CA ALA A 2 4.40 0.27 -8.62
C ALA A 2 4.68 -1.20 -8.28
N VAL A 3 4.01 -1.71 -7.26
CA VAL A 3 3.94 -3.13 -6.92
C VAL A 3 2.50 -3.55 -7.07
N LEU A 4 2.25 -4.52 -7.93
CA LEU A 4 0.92 -5.02 -8.24
C LEU A 4 0.84 -6.51 -7.91
N THR A 5 -0.31 -6.94 -7.40
CA THR A 5 -0.62 -8.36 -7.18
C THR A 5 -0.98 -9.02 -8.51
N ALA A 6 -0.57 -10.27 -8.71
CA ALA A 6 -0.76 -10.99 -9.98
C ALA A 6 -2.05 -11.82 -10.05
N ASP A 7 -2.75 -11.95 -8.93
CA ASP A 7 -3.90 -12.84 -8.74
C ASP A 7 -5.27 -12.13 -8.75
N HIS A 8 -5.29 -10.83 -9.07
CA HIS A 8 -6.54 -10.07 -9.15
C HIS A 8 -7.20 -10.20 -10.53
N GLN A 9 -8.48 -10.51 -10.52
CA GLN A 9 -9.32 -10.42 -11.72
C GLN A 9 -9.87 -9.00 -11.86
N ILE A 10 -9.49 -8.31 -12.94
CA ILE A 10 -9.89 -6.92 -13.21
C ILE A 10 -11.14 -6.92 -14.11
N GLY A 11 -12.29 -6.61 -13.53
CA GLY A 11 -13.56 -6.60 -14.25
C GLY A 11 -13.72 -5.41 -15.21
N THR A 12 -13.08 -4.27 -14.92
CA THR A 12 -13.18 -3.03 -15.73
C THR A 12 -11.78 -2.47 -16.01
N PRO A 13 -11.10 -2.98 -17.06
CA PRO A 13 -9.69 -2.64 -17.32
C PRO A 13 -9.41 -1.14 -17.48
N ASP A 14 -10.29 -0.40 -18.16
CA ASP A 14 -10.06 1.04 -18.41
C ASP A 14 -10.15 1.85 -17.12
N ARG A 15 -11.12 1.54 -16.25
CA ARG A 15 -11.23 2.17 -14.93
C ARG A 15 -10.02 1.82 -14.05
N PHE A 16 -9.56 0.58 -14.11
CA PHE A 16 -8.36 0.15 -13.39
C PHE A 16 -7.12 0.91 -13.85
N ARG A 17 -6.91 1.02 -15.18
CA ARG A 17 -5.78 1.78 -15.75
C ARG A 17 -5.81 3.25 -15.30
N ALA A 18 -7.00 3.88 -15.34
CA ALA A 18 -7.16 5.26 -14.87
C ALA A 18 -6.83 5.41 -13.38
N THR A 19 -7.26 4.45 -12.53
CA THR A 19 -6.93 4.45 -11.10
C THR A 19 -5.44 4.29 -10.86
N VAL A 20 -4.77 3.36 -11.57
CA VAL A 20 -3.31 3.14 -11.49
C VAL A 20 -2.55 4.39 -11.93
N ALA A 21 -2.96 5.03 -13.05
CA ALA A 21 -2.33 6.26 -13.53
C ALA A 21 -2.41 7.36 -12.47
N ARG A 22 -3.59 7.62 -11.91
CA ARG A 22 -3.76 8.60 -10.82
C ARG A 22 -2.93 8.28 -9.58
N ALA A 23 -2.84 7.01 -9.19
CA ALA A 23 -2.02 6.60 -8.05
C ALA A 23 -0.52 6.85 -8.31
N LEU A 24 -0.04 6.62 -9.53
CA LEU A 24 1.32 6.91 -9.95
C LEU A 24 1.60 8.42 -9.99
N ASP A 25 0.69 9.20 -10.56
CA ASP A 25 0.82 10.67 -10.63
C ASP A 25 0.86 11.27 -9.23
N PHE A 26 -0.08 10.88 -8.36
CA PHE A 26 -0.13 11.34 -6.97
C PHE A 26 1.13 10.95 -6.19
N ALA A 27 1.61 9.70 -6.33
CA ALA A 27 2.87 9.28 -5.71
C ALA A 27 4.10 10.00 -6.29
N ALA A 28 4.02 10.49 -7.54
CA ALA A 28 5.08 11.25 -8.16
C ALA A 28 5.07 12.73 -7.76
N GLU A 29 3.92 13.30 -7.45
CA GLU A 29 3.76 14.72 -7.03
C GLU A 29 4.02 14.89 -5.54
N GLU A 30 3.45 13.99 -4.73
CA GLU A 30 3.53 14.04 -3.28
C GLU A 30 4.62 13.08 -2.74
N ASP A 31 5.14 13.38 -1.55
CA ASP A 31 6.14 12.53 -0.89
C ASP A 31 5.46 11.50 0.03
N VAL A 32 4.64 10.62 -0.58
CA VAL A 32 3.79 9.65 0.13
C VAL A 32 3.86 8.26 -0.47
N LEU A 33 3.46 7.27 0.33
CA LEU A 33 3.16 5.91 -0.12
C LEU A 33 1.66 5.83 -0.40
N VAL A 34 1.29 5.36 -1.58
CA VAL A 34 -0.10 5.22 -2.03
C VAL A 34 -0.49 3.75 -2.10
N THR A 35 -1.69 3.42 -1.69
CA THR A 35 -2.29 2.09 -1.89
C THR A 35 -3.72 2.22 -2.43
N ILE A 36 -4.21 1.20 -3.12
CA ILE A 36 -5.58 1.14 -3.61
C ILE A 36 -6.45 0.39 -2.59
N GLY A 37 -7.49 1.04 -2.11
CA GLY A 37 -8.54 0.44 -1.31
C GLY A 37 -9.70 -0.03 -2.18
N VAL A 38 -10.25 -1.20 -1.87
CA VAL A 38 -11.45 -1.76 -2.54
C VAL A 38 -12.62 -1.71 -1.57
N VAL A 39 -13.77 -1.18 -2.02
CA VAL A 39 -14.97 -1.11 -1.19
C VAL A 39 -15.42 -2.52 -0.78
N PRO A 40 -15.56 -2.83 0.51
CA PRO A 40 -16.01 -4.13 0.96
C PRO A 40 -17.46 -4.39 0.54
N THR A 41 -17.70 -5.55 -0.04
CA THR A 41 -19.06 -6.02 -0.42
C THR A 41 -19.61 -7.07 0.54
N ARG A 42 -18.77 -7.58 1.45
CA ARG A 42 -19.08 -8.59 2.46
C ARG A 42 -18.10 -8.48 3.64
N PRO A 43 -18.40 -9.06 4.80
CA PRO A 43 -17.46 -9.16 5.93
C PRO A 43 -16.42 -10.25 5.66
N GLU A 44 -15.29 -9.89 5.06
CA GLU A 44 -14.21 -10.80 4.73
C GLU A 44 -13.17 -10.82 5.86
N THR A 45 -12.88 -11.98 6.42
CA THR A 45 -11.92 -12.15 7.54
C THR A 45 -10.53 -12.55 7.06
N GLY A 46 -10.38 -12.96 5.81
CA GLY A 46 -9.10 -13.34 5.21
C GLY A 46 -8.29 -12.17 4.66
N TYR A 47 -8.90 -10.96 4.61
CA TYR A 47 -8.25 -9.78 4.03
C TYR A 47 -7.79 -8.79 5.09
N GLY A 48 -6.76 -8.02 4.75
CA GLY A 48 -6.42 -6.79 5.45
C GLY A 48 -7.40 -5.66 5.09
N TYR A 49 -7.67 -4.79 6.05
CA TYR A 49 -8.48 -3.59 5.88
C TYR A 49 -7.64 -2.33 6.05
N ILE A 50 -8.01 -1.29 5.31
CA ILE A 50 -7.46 0.05 5.40
C ILE A 50 -8.51 0.94 6.02
N GLU A 51 -8.21 1.51 7.18
CA GLU A 51 -9.04 2.53 7.83
C GLU A 51 -8.59 3.90 7.32
N VAL A 52 -9.51 4.68 6.79
CA VAL A 52 -9.24 6.03 6.26
C VAL A 52 -9.92 7.11 7.10
N ALA A 53 -9.46 8.35 6.97
CA ALA A 53 -10.12 9.49 7.60
C ALA A 53 -11.57 9.59 7.12
N PRO A 54 -12.54 9.82 8.02
CA PRO A 54 -13.92 10.05 7.65
C PRO A 54 -14.04 11.21 6.66
N SER A 55 -14.95 11.09 5.69
CA SER A 55 -15.26 12.20 4.81
C SER A 55 -15.86 13.36 5.63
N PRO A 56 -15.47 14.61 5.37
CA PRO A 56 -16.07 15.77 6.03
C PRO A 56 -17.59 15.85 5.84
N THR A 57 -18.11 15.29 4.75
CA THR A 57 -19.55 15.29 4.41
C THR A 57 -20.33 14.10 4.96
N ASN A 58 -19.62 13.13 5.54
CA ASN A 58 -20.13 11.99 6.32
C ASN A 58 -21.16 11.06 5.64
N ASP A 59 -21.40 11.17 4.35
CA ASP A 59 -22.49 10.49 3.65
C ASP A 59 -22.05 9.36 2.71
N GLY A 60 -21.17 8.48 3.20
CA GLY A 60 -20.80 7.28 2.46
C GLY A 60 -19.30 7.19 2.12
N PRO A 61 -18.93 6.19 1.31
CA PRO A 61 -17.55 6.03 0.87
C PRO A 61 -17.11 7.25 0.06
N PRO A 62 -15.84 7.68 0.21
CA PRO A 62 -15.32 8.81 -0.56
C PRO A 62 -15.41 8.56 -2.07
N GLU A 63 -15.43 9.64 -2.82
CA GLU A 63 -15.52 9.57 -4.28
C GLU A 63 -14.36 8.74 -4.87
N ALA A 64 -14.70 7.84 -5.79
CA ALA A 64 -13.75 6.92 -6.37
C ALA A 64 -12.58 7.66 -7.06
N GLY A 65 -11.36 7.31 -6.68
CA GLY A 65 -10.15 7.92 -7.22
C GLY A 65 -9.69 9.20 -6.52
N GLN A 66 -10.36 9.66 -5.46
CA GLN A 66 -9.85 10.72 -4.59
C GLN A 66 -8.80 10.15 -3.64
N PRO A 67 -7.61 10.80 -3.49
CA PRO A 67 -6.65 10.41 -2.48
C PRO A 67 -7.21 10.69 -1.08
N ILE A 68 -7.08 9.71 -0.18
CA ILE A 68 -7.57 9.83 1.19
C ILE A 68 -6.47 9.39 2.13
N ARG A 69 -6.35 10.08 3.25
CA ARG A 69 -5.36 9.75 4.26
C ARG A 69 -5.70 8.42 4.94
N VAL A 70 -4.78 7.47 4.85
CA VAL A 70 -4.82 6.23 5.61
C VAL A 70 -4.51 6.54 7.08
N LEU A 71 -5.35 6.07 7.98
CA LEU A 71 -5.13 6.18 9.43
C LEU A 71 -4.39 4.96 9.95
N ARG A 72 -4.79 3.76 9.48
CA ARG A 72 -4.14 2.51 9.89
C ARG A 72 -4.52 1.32 9.01
N PHE A 73 -3.70 0.28 9.08
CA PHE A 73 -4.00 -1.03 8.53
C PHE A 73 -4.53 -1.95 9.62
N ARG A 74 -5.50 -2.80 9.26
CA ARG A 74 -6.13 -3.79 10.13
C ARG A 74 -6.03 -5.14 9.45
N GLU A 75 -5.22 -6.02 9.99
CA GLU A 75 -5.00 -7.34 9.38
C GLU A 75 -6.01 -8.35 9.92
N LYS A 76 -6.67 -9.04 9.01
CA LYS A 76 -7.52 -10.21 9.25
C LYS A 76 -8.41 -10.09 10.49
N PRO A 77 -9.38 -9.20 10.51
CA PRO A 77 -10.25 -8.98 11.68
C PRO A 77 -11.14 -10.19 11.94
N SER A 78 -11.66 -10.32 13.16
CA SER A 78 -12.72 -11.29 13.46
C SER A 78 -14.01 -10.94 12.70
N GLU A 79 -14.88 -11.94 12.50
CA GLU A 79 -16.11 -11.75 11.70
C GLU A 79 -17.01 -10.60 12.22
N PRO A 80 -17.26 -10.44 13.55
CA PRO A 80 -18.01 -9.30 14.04
C PRO A 80 -17.41 -7.94 13.64
N ILE A 81 -16.09 -7.81 13.77
CA ILE A 81 -15.35 -6.59 13.39
C ILE A 81 -15.39 -6.36 11.89
N ALA A 82 -15.19 -7.43 11.08
CA ALA A 82 -15.27 -7.33 9.61
C ALA A 82 -16.67 -6.86 9.15
N ARG A 83 -17.72 -7.27 9.86
CA ARG A 83 -19.10 -6.86 9.61
C ARG A 83 -19.33 -5.36 9.91
N GLU A 84 -18.72 -4.85 10.96
CA GLU A 84 -18.70 -3.41 11.26
C GLU A 84 -17.92 -2.63 10.20
N TYR A 85 -16.74 -3.11 9.81
CA TYR A 85 -15.93 -2.46 8.79
C TYR A 85 -16.64 -2.38 7.43
N ALA A 86 -17.31 -3.45 7.00
CA ALA A 86 -18.04 -3.47 5.73
C ALA A 86 -19.22 -2.45 5.68
N LYS A 87 -19.72 -2.02 6.85
CA LYS A 87 -20.83 -1.07 6.96
C LYS A 87 -20.37 0.37 7.24
N SER A 88 -19.12 0.56 7.63
CA SER A 88 -18.62 1.82 8.16
C SER A 88 -18.46 2.95 7.14
N GLY A 89 -18.32 2.62 5.85
CA GLY A 89 -18.04 3.59 4.79
C GLY A 89 -16.62 4.15 4.76
N HIS A 90 -15.79 3.88 5.78
CA HIS A 90 -14.40 4.36 5.90
C HIS A 90 -13.37 3.24 6.11
N HIS A 91 -13.77 2.00 5.89
CA HIS A 91 -12.87 0.85 5.81
C HIS A 91 -12.92 0.24 4.42
N PHE A 92 -11.76 -0.07 3.86
CA PHE A 92 -11.59 -0.65 2.53
C PHE A 92 -10.75 -1.90 2.63
N TRP A 93 -10.97 -2.89 1.78
CA TRP A 93 -10.01 -3.99 1.66
C TRP A 93 -8.69 -3.48 1.11
N ASN A 94 -7.59 -3.91 1.70
CA ASN A 94 -6.27 -3.67 1.15
C ASN A 94 -6.06 -4.51 -0.10
N SER A 95 -5.90 -3.87 -1.26
CA SER A 95 -5.67 -4.58 -2.52
C SER A 95 -4.28 -5.20 -2.63
N GLY A 96 -3.34 -4.84 -1.76
CA GLY A 96 -1.94 -5.21 -1.89
C GLY A 96 -1.20 -4.49 -3.03
N MET A 97 -1.84 -3.51 -3.67
CA MET A 97 -1.22 -2.70 -4.71
C MET A 97 -0.67 -1.41 -4.12
N PHE A 98 0.61 -1.13 -4.35
CA PHE A 98 1.30 0.01 -3.76
C PHE A 98 2.07 0.82 -4.81
N PHE A 99 2.12 2.13 -4.61
CA PHE A 99 2.78 3.09 -5.50
C PHE A 99 3.58 4.09 -4.67
N TRP A 100 4.82 4.39 -5.09
CA TRP A 100 5.69 5.34 -4.41
C TRP A 100 6.85 5.80 -5.28
N ARG A 101 7.50 6.88 -4.88
CA ARG A 101 8.87 7.16 -5.30
C ARG A 101 9.81 6.22 -4.53
N VAL A 102 10.81 5.68 -5.20
CA VAL A 102 11.81 4.84 -4.52
C VAL A 102 12.48 5.61 -3.37
N SER A 103 12.79 6.88 -3.58
CA SER A 103 13.37 7.76 -2.54
C SER A 103 12.46 7.91 -1.31
N SER A 104 11.13 7.98 -1.48
CA SER A 104 10.17 8.08 -0.37
C SER A 104 10.15 6.80 0.46
N LEU A 105 10.17 5.64 -0.22
CA LEU A 105 10.26 4.35 0.45
C LEU A 105 11.57 4.22 1.24
N LEU A 106 12.71 4.52 0.62
CA LEU A 106 14.02 4.40 1.27
C LEU A 106 14.14 5.32 2.50
N ARG A 107 13.60 6.55 2.41
CA ARG A 107 13.54 7.44 3.59
C ARG A 107 12.66 6.86 4.70
N GLY A 108 11.51 6.29 4.34
CA GLY A 108 10.62 5.62 5.30
C GLY A 108 11.28 4.43 5.97
N LEU A 109 11.99 3.59 5.22
CA LEU A 109 12.78 2.48 5.77
C LEU A 109 13.87 2.97 6.72
N ALA A 110 14.64 3.98 6.32
CA ALA A 110 15.70 4.54 7.18
C ALA A 110 15.14 5.11 8.50
N ALA A 111 13.96 5.74 8.46
CA ALA A 111 13.34 6.35 9.63
C ALA A 111 12.67 5.34 10.58
N HIS A 112 12.08 4.27 10.05
CA HIS A 112 11.21 3.38 10.82
C HIS A 112 11.72 1.94 10.92
N MET A 113 12.64 1.53 10.05
CA MET A 113 13.21 0.18 9.97
C MET A 113 14.71 0.25 9.66
N PRO A 114 15.52 0.83 10.54
CA PRO A 114 16.94 1.11 10.28
C PRO A 114 17.74 -0.16 9.96
N ASP A 115 17.44 -1.28 10.59
CA ASP A 115 18.15 -2.55 10.33
C ASP A 115 17.86 -3.04 8.89
N LEU A 116 16.64 -2.89 8.41
CA LEU A 116 16.27 -3.25 7.03
C LEU A 116 16.94 -2.30 6.03
N ALA A 117 17.00 -1.01 6.34
CA ALA A 117 17.67 -0.01 5.50
C ALA A 117 19.19 -0.28 5.42
N ALA A 118 19.83 -0.71 6.52
CA ALA A 118 21.23 -1.11 6.52
C ALA A 118 21.48 -2.35 5.65
N GLY A 119 20.60 -3.35 5.71
CA GLY A 119 20.63 -4.54 4.85
C GLY A 119 20.46 -4.21 3.37
N GLU A 120 19.53 -3.30 3.02
CA GLU A 120 19.37 -2.80 1.66
C GLU A 120 20.65 -2.13 1.13
N HIS A 121 21.25 -1.24 1.93
CA HIS A 121 22.49 -0.58 1.57
C HIS A 121 23.62 -1.58 1.34
N ALA A 122 23.80 -2.54 2.25
CA ALA A 122 24.83 -3.60 2.11
C ALA A 122 24.62 -4.42 0.83
N MET A 123 23.37 -4.74 0.48
CA MET A 123 23.03 -5.45 -0.76
C MET A 123 23.39 -4.63 -2.00
N VAL A 124 23.08 -3.33 -2.02
CA VAL A 124 23.44 -2.44 -3.13
C VAL A 124 24.95 -2.35 -3.30
N GLU A 125 25.71 -2.22 -2.22
CA GLU A 125 27.18 -2.18 -2.23
C GLU A 125 27.78 -3.51 -2.73
N ALA A 126 27.21 -4.66 -2.34
CA ALA A 126 27.64 -5.97 -2.81
C ALA A 126 27.37 -6.16 -4.32
N ILE A 127 26.18 -5.78 -4.80
CA ILE A 127 25.83 -5.83 -6.23
C ILE A 127 26.74 -4.91 -7.06
N ALA A 128 27.05 -3.73 -6.52
CA ALA A 128 27.94 -2.77 -7.19
C ALA A 128 29.43 -3.15 -7.12
N GLY A 129 29.79 -4.23 -6.42
CA GLY A 129 31.16 -4.67 -6.23
C GLY A 129 32.04 -3.71 -5.41
N ARG A 130 31.40 -2.80 -4.63
CA ARG A 130 32.10 -1.77 -3.87
C ARG A 130 32.54 -2.22 -2.48
N SER A 131 31.88 -3.24 -1.92
CA SER A 131 32.14 -3.71 -0.56
C SER A 131 33.07 -4.93 -0.47
N GLY A 132 33.37 -5.59 -1.61
CA GLY A 132 34.05 -6.88 -1.62
C GLY A 132 33.22 -8.05 -1.08
N ALA A 133 32.05 -7.79 -0.49
CA ALA A 133 31.07 -8.78 -0.08
C ALA A 133 30.27 -9.31 -1.27
N THR A 134 29.75 -10.53 -1.15
CA THR A 134 28.80 -11.11 -2.12
C THR A 134 27.38 -10.99 -1.59
N LEU A 135 26.38 -11.15 -2.48
CA LEU A 135 25.00 -11.23 -2.04
C LEU A 135 24.76 -12.33 -1.02
N ARG A 136 25.49 -13.44 -1.11
CA ARG A 136 25.43 -14.53 -0.15
C ARG A 136 25.83 -14.08 1.27
N ASP A 137 26.85 -13.24 1.38
CA ASP A 137 27.34 -12.74 2.68
C ASP A 137 26.36 -11.77 3.34
N VAL A 138 25.44 -11.20 2.56
CA VAL A 138 24.39 -10.28 3.06
C VAL A 138 23.15 -11.05 3.53
N PHE A 139 22.84 -12.23 2.95
CA PHE A 139 21.61 -12.98 3.23
C PHE A 139 21.79 -14.17 4.18
N LEU A 140 23.00 -14.53 4.59
CA LEU A 140 23.31 -15.64 5.51
C LEU A 140 23.92 -15.13 6.81
#